data_02443f5aadb6ba5e81fd5ecf906f47c9
#
_entry.id   02443f5aadb6ba5e81fd5ecf906f47c9
#
_cell.length_a   1.000
_cell.length_b   1.000
_cell.length_c   1.000
_cell.angle_alpha   90.00
_cell.angle_beta   90.00
_cell.angle_gamma   90.00
#
_symmetry.space_group_name_H-M   'P 1'
#
loop_
_entity.id
_entity.type
_entity.pdbx_description
1 polymer ?
#
loop_
_entity_poly.entity_id
_entity_poly.type
_entity_poly.pdbx_seq_one_letter_code
_entity_poly.pdbx_strand_id
1 'polypeptide(L)'
;GLPQDIQEVAWDYPAKFFERTVHEIPRARPDRKRVAEALKLLKSAKRPLIIAGGGTRYSGAEKVVAQFALDHGIPITETIAGKSTVAHDHPAYAGPIGIVGSTSANALGAEADVIVAIGTRLMDFTTGSWTLFNHDAKFISINAARWDATKHRALAVVGDAKESVEELAA
;
A
#
# COMPACT_ATOMS: atom_id res chain seq x y z
N GLY A 1 -6.30 9.74 19.67
CA GLY A 1 -7.35 10.73 19.38
C GLY A 1 -7.17 11.97 20.23
N LEU A 2 -7.44 13.15 19.67
CA LEU A 2 -7.45 14.43 20.40
C LEU A 2 -8.91 14.85 20.53
N PRO A 3 -9.47 14.90 21.76
CA PRO A 3 -10.81 15.45 21.98
C PRO A 3 -10.90 16.91 21.51
N GLN A 4 -12.04 17.28 20.95
CA GLN A 4 -12.21 18.58 20.32
C GLN A 4 -12.11 19.73 21.34
N ASP A 5 -12.64 19.57 22.53
CA ASP A 5 -12.60 20.52 23.62
C ASP A 5 -11.17 20.84 24.08
N ILE A 6 -10.28 19.86 24.07
CA ILE A 6 -8.85 20.06 24.41
C ILE A 6 -8.13 20.91 23.37
N GLN A 7 -8.57 20.92 22.11
CA GLN A 7 -7.94 21.70 21.04
C GLN A 7 -8.20 23.21 21.16
N GLU A 8 -9.21 23.59 21.92
CA GLU A 8 -9.59 24.99 22.14
C GLU A 8 -9.00 25.59 23.44
N VAL A 9 -8.36 24.74 24.26
CA VAL A 9 -7.80 25.22 25.56
C VAL A 9 -6.54 26.04 25.34
N ALA A 10 -6.56 27.27 25.85
CA ALA A 10 -5.36 28.09 25.89
C ALA A 10 -4.40 27.59 26.98
N TRP A 11 -3.12 27.45 26.64
CA TRP A 11 -2.09 26.98 27.55
C TRP A 11 -0.75 27.66 27.32
N ASP A 12 -0.02 27.95 28.39
CA ASP A 12 1.35 28.47 28.30
C ASP A 12 2.32 27.30 28.10
N TYR A 13 2.71 27.06 26.86
CA TYR A 13 3.61 25.97 26.52
C TYR A 13 5.04 26.26 26.99
N PRO A 14 5.71 25.31 27.69
CA PRO A 14 7.11 25.50 28.07
C PRO A 14 7.99 25.55 26.79
N ALA A 15 9.07 26.33 26.85
CA ALA A 15 9.99 26.49 25.72
C ALA A 15 10.46 25.16 25.11
N LYS A 16 10.66 24.13 25.93
CA LYS A 16 11.03 22.77 25.52
C LYS A 16 10.02 22.13 24.56
N PHE A 17 8.75 22.51 24.61
CA PHE A 17 7.73 21.98 23.69
C PHE A 17 8.03 22.31 22.21
N PHE A 18 8.69 23.45 21.98
CA PHE A 18 9.04 23.92 20.64
C PHE A 18 10.41 23.44 20.16
N GLU A 19 11.15 22.70 20.98
CA GLU A 19 12.41 22.12 20.57
C GLU A 19 12.18 21.02 19.53
N ARG A 20 13.08 20.98 18.54
CA ARG A 20 13.02 19.95 17.50
C ARG A 20 13.30 18.56 18.10
N THR A 21 12.33 17.68 18.02
CA THR A 21 12.50 16.28 18.37
C THR A 21 12.64 15.46 17.08
N VAL A 22 13.70 14.65 16.99
CA VAL A 22 13.93 13.73 15.88
C VAL A 22 13.63 12.31 16.38
N HIS A 23 12.67 11.66 15.72
CA HIS A 23 12.30 10.28 16.00
C HIS A 23 12.90 9.37 14.91
N GLU A 24 13.64 8.36 15.32
CA GLU A 24 14.04 7.28 14.44
C GLU A 24 12.89 6.28 14.32
N ILE A 25 12.51 5.99 13.07
CA ILE A 25 11.43 5.04 12.78
C ILE A 25 12.07 3.71 12.37
N PRO A 26 11.99 2.65 13.22
CA PRO A 26 12.52 1.35 12.86
C PRO A 26 11.71 0.74 11.71
N ARG A 27 12.41 0.16 10.73
CA ARG A 27 11.81 -0.52 9.58
C ARG A 27 11.82 -2.02 9.82
N ALA A 28 10.65 -2.61 10.03
CA ALA A 28 10.53 -4.05 10.25
C ALA A 28 10.65 -4.80 8.93
N ARG A 29 11.56 -5.79 8.88
CA ARG A 29 11.65 -6.70 7.74
C ARG A 29 10.52 -7.73 7.77
N PRO A 30 10.03 -8.16 6.61
CA PRO A 30 8.99 -9.18 6.53
C PRO A 30 9.55 -10.57 6.89
N ASP A 31 8.65 -11.48 7.24
CA ASP A 31 8.97 -12.89 7.36
C ASP A 31 9.32 -13.50 5.99
N ARG A 32 10.52 -14.11 5.88
CA ARG A 32 11.03 -14.68 4.62
C ARG A 32 10.15 -15.77 4.02
N LYS A 33 9.50 -16.58 4.86
CA LYS A 33 8.57 -17.60 4.40
C LYS A 33 7.35 -16.96 3.74
N ARG A 34 6.84 -15.87 4.31
CA ARG A 34 5.72 -15.13 3.73
C ARG A 34 6.09 -14.44 2.43
N VAL A 35 7.30 -13.91 2.33
CA VAL A 35 7.84 -13.38 1.07
C VAL A 35 7.89 -14.47 -0.01
N ALA A 36 8.43 -15.63 0.31
CA ALA A 36 8.49 -16.75 -0.63
C ALA A 36 7.10 -17.24 -1.09
N GLU A 37 6.13 -17.30 -0.18
CA GLU A 37 4.74 -17.63 -0.50
C GLU A 37 4.12 -16.55 -1.40
N ALA A 38 4.37 -15.27 -1.13
CA ALA A 38 3.90 -14.15 -1.95
C ALA A 38 4.49 -14.19 -3.36
N LEU A 39 5.79 -14.44 -3.49
CA LEU A 39 6.46 -14.64 -4.78
C LEU A 39 5.88 -15.79 -5.57
N LYS A 40 5.64 -16.92 -4.91
CA LYS A 40 5.00 -18.08 -5.57
C LYS A 40 3.61 -17.75 -6.10
N LEU A 41 2.82 -17.02 -5.30
CA LEU A 41 1.49 -16.59 -5.71
C LEU A 41 1.57 -15.59 -6.87
N LEU A 42 2.43 -14.57 -6.77
CA LEU A 42 2.61 -13.57 -7.81
C LEU A 42 3.11 -14.17 -9.13
N LYS A 43 4.06 -15.12 -9.08
CA LYS A 43 4.54 -15.84 -10.27
C LYS A 43 3.45 -16.67 -10.97
N SER A 44 2.38 -17.06 -10.27
CA SER A 44 1.25 -17.78 -10.85
C SER A 44 0.19 -16.86 -11.45
N ALA A 45 0.30 -15.56 -11.23
CA ALA A 45 -0.68 -14.58 -11.71
C ALA A 45 -0.64 -14.45 -13.25
N LYS A 46 -1.80 -14.26 -13.82
CA LYS A 46 -1.96 -13.94 -15.26
C LYS A 46 -2.24 -12.45 -15.46
N ARG A 47 -2.89 -11.83 -14.52
CA ARG A 47 -3.26 -10.40 -14.50
C ARG A 47 -2.99 -9.80 -13.12
N PRO A 48 -1.71 -9.68 -12.74
CA PRO A 48 -1.35 -9.07 -11.47
C PRO A 48 -1.62 -7.56 -11.49
N LEU A 49 -1.94 -7.00 -10.32
CA LEU A 49 -2.13 -5.57 -10.12
C LEU A 49 -1.49 -5.14 -8.81
N ILE A 50 -0.77 -4.02 -8.81
CA ILE A 50 -0.30 -3.37 -7.59
C ILE A 50 -1.27 -2.25 -7.21
N ILE A 51 -1.65 -2.21 -5.93
CA ILE A 51 -2.37 -1.09 -5.32
C ILE A 51 -1.45 -0.43 -4.29
N ALA A 52 -0.93 0.74 -4.61
CA ALA A 52 -0.07 1.52 -3.73
C ALA A 52 -0.89 2.43 -2.82
N GLY A 53 -0.72 2.28 -1.51
CA GLY A 53 -1.35 3.12 -0.50
C GLY A 53 -0.40 4.10 0.16
N GLY A 54 -0.88 4.87 1.13
CA GLY A 54 -0.09 5.87 1.86
C GLY A 54 1.14 5.30 2.56
N GLY A 55 1.08 4.03 3.00
CA GLY A 55 2.22 3.35 3.62
C GLY A 55 3.43 3.21 2.68
N THR A 56 3.22 3.16 1.38
CA THR A 56 4.31 3.18 0.38
C THR A 56 5.11 4.47 0.48
N ARG A 57 4.44 5.61 0.60
CA ARG A 57 5.06 6.93 0.76
C ARG A 57 5.73 7.09 2.13
N TYR A 58 5.05 6.72 3.20
CA TYR A 58 5.62 6.79 4.56
C TYR A 58 6.86 5.92 4.73
N SER A 59 6.96 4.85 3.97
CA SER A 59 8.11 3.96 3.93
C SER A 59 9.27 4.50 3.06
N GLY A 60 9.01 5.45 2.17
CA GLY A 60 9.96 5.88 1.13
C GLY A 60 10.18 4.78 0.08
N ALA A 61 9.14 4.00 -0.21
CA ALA A 61 9.18 2.85 -1.11
C ALA A 61 8.84 3.19 -2.57
N GLU A 62 8.57 4.47 -2.88
CA GLU A 62 8.07 4.90 -4.20
C GLU A 62 8.95 4.37 -5.35
N LYS A 63 10.26 4.57 -5.24
CA LYS A 63 11.19 4.16 -6.31
C LYS A 63 11.28 2.65 -6.47
N VAL A 64 11.35 1.90 -5.38
CA VAL A 64 11.48 0.45 -5.44
C VAL A 64 10.18 -0.20 -5.94
N VAL A 65 9.02 0.32 -5.56
CA VAL A 65 7.72 -0.15 -6.05
C VAL A 65 7.55 0.14 -7.54
N ALA A 66 7.90 1.36 -7.99
CA ALA A 66 7.84 1.73 -9.39
C ALA A 66 8.77 0.86 -10.25
N GLN A 67 10.00 0.65 -9.80
CA GLN A 67 10.97 -0.19 -10.50
C GLN A 67 10.52 -1.65 -10.54
N PHE A 68 10.08 -2.21 -9.42
CA PHE A 68 9.56 -3.56 -9.35
C PHE A 68 8.39 -3.79 -10.33
N ALA A 69 7.47 -2.84 -10.40
CA ALA A 69 6.35 -2.92 -11.32
C ALA A 69 6.80 -2.86 -12.79
N LEU A 70 7.77 -2.00 -13.10
CA LEU A 70 8.31 -1.88 -14.46
C LEU A 70 9.03 -3.16 -14.90
N ASP A 71 9.90 -3.70 -14.04
CA ASP A 71 10.70 -4.89 -14.33
C ASP A 71 9.84 -6.13 -14.56
N HIS A 72 8.67 -6.19 -13.92
CA HIS A 72 7.74 -7.32 -14.03
C HIS A 72 6.51 -7.05 -14.90
N GLY A 73 6.39 -5.86 -15.50
CA GLY A 73 5.25 -5.48 -16.34
C GLY A 73 3.93 -5.45 -15.59
N ILE A 74 3.93 -5.09 -14.29
CA ILE A 74 2.75 -5.08 -13.44
C ILE A 74 2.19 -3.65 -13.37
N PRO A 75 0.93 -3.40 -13.73
CA PRO A 75 0.33 -2.07 -13.58
C PRO A 75 0.22 -1.67 -12.10
N ILE A 76 0.42 -0.36 -11.84
CA ILE A 76 0.27 0.24 -10.51
C ILE A 76 -0.94 1.16 -10.52
N THR A 77 -1.81 0.96 -9.55
CA THR A 77 -2.88 1.90 -9.19
C THR A 77 -2.61 2.50 -7.83
N GLU A 78 -3.18 3.66 -7.56
CA GLU A 78 -2.98 4.39 -6.30
C GLU A 78 -4.30 4.55 -5.56
N THR A 79 -4.26 4.41 -4.24
CA THR A 79 -5.36 4.84 -3.38
C THR A 79 -5.32 6.37 -3.19
N ILE A 80 -6.37 6.97 -2.64
CA ILE A 80 -6.38 8.41 -2.29
C ILE A 80 -5.16 8.78 -1.43
N ALA A 81 -4.88 7.97 -0.40
CA ALA A 81 -3.73 8.20 0.48
C ALA A 81 -2.37 7.88 -0.17
N GLY A 82 -2.37 7.06 -1.20
CA GLY A 82 -1.19 6.68 -1.99
C GLY A 82 -0.91 7.62 -3.17
N LYS A 83 -1.73 8.66 -3.38
CA LYS A 83 -1.54 9.59 -4.48
C LYS A 83 -0.11 10.12 -4.55
N SER A 84 0.43 10.14 -5.78
CA SER A 84 1.83 10.55 -6.06
C SER A 84 2.89 9.58 -5.53
N THR A 85 2.56 8.31 -5.30
CA THR A 85 3.55 7.24 -5.11
C THR A 85 4.33 7.02 -6.39
N VAL A 86 3.67 7.13 -7.54
CA VAL A 86 4.26 6.98 -8.86
C VAL A 86 3.98 8.23 -9.69
N ALA A 87 4.96 8.67 -10.48
CA ALA A 87 4.77 9.78 -11.41
C ALA A 87 3.70 9.44 -12.45
N HIS A 88 2.88 10.43 -12.83
CA HIS A 88 1.74 10.20 -13.73
C HIS A 88 2.13 9.73 -15.14
N ASP A 89 3.37 10.02 -15.55
CA ASP A 89 3.97 9.63 -16.82
C ASP A 89 4.77 8.31 -16.74
N HIS A 90 4.77 7.66 -15.56
CA HIS A 90 5.47 6.39 -15.39
C HIS A 90 4.78 5.28 -16.20
N PRO A 91 5.52 4.45 -16.97
CA PRO A 91 4.92 3.45 -17.87
C PRO A 91 3.99 2.43 -17.19
N ALA A 92 4.23 2.11 -15.92
CA ALA A 92 3.38 1.19 -15.17
C ALA A 92 2.19 1.88 -14.48
N TYR A 93 2.08 3.22 -14.53
CA TYR A 93 1.00 3.93 -13.84
C TYR A 93 -0.34 3.76 -14.54
N ALA A 94 -1.33 3.23 -13.84
CA ALA A 94 -2.67 2.95 -14.35
C ALA A 94 -3.77 3.87 -13.79
N GLY A 95 -3.41 4.79 -12.89
CA GLY A 95 -4.34 5.77 -12.33
C GLY A 95 -4.84 5.45 -10.92
N PRO A 96 -5.70 6.32 -10.38
CA PRO A 96 -6.31 6.12 -9.06
C PRO A 96 -7.38 5.02 -9.12
N ILE A 97 -7.49 4.21 -8.05
CA ILE A 97 -8.45 3.11 -7.93
C ILE A 97 -9.48 3.40 -6.82
N GLY A 98 -10.68 2.89 -6.99
CA GLY A 98 -11.76 2.97 -6.00
C GLY A 98 -12.94 3.82 -6.47
N ILE A 99 -13.75 4.29 -5.52
CA ILE A 99 -14.99 5.06 -5.81
C ILE A 99 -14.70 6.34 -6.61
N VAL A 100 -13.59 7.01 -6.30
CA VAL A 100 -13.10 8.20 -7.03
C VAL A 100 -11.99 7.84 -8.01
N GLY A 101 -11.91 6.57 -8.39
CA GLY A 101 -10.90 6.06 -9.31
C GLY A 101 -11.23 6.31 -10.78
N SER A 102 -10.24 6.12 -11.64
CA SER A 102 -10.44 6.14 -13.09
C SER A 102 -11.12 4.85 -13.57
N THR A 103 -11.86 4.95 -14.66
CA THR A 103 -12.50 3.79 -15.30
C THR A 103 -11.46 2.72 -15.66
N SER A 104 -10.28 3.13 -16.17
CA SER A 104 -9.20 2.21 -16.53
C SER A 104 -8.62 1.46 -15.33
N ALA A 105 -8.32 2.17 -14.23
CA ALA A 105 -7.79 1.54 -13.02
C ALA A 105 -8.80 0.59 -12.40
N ASN A 106 -10.08 0.97 -12.37
CA ASN A 106 -11.15 0.12 -11.86
C ASN A 106 -11.37 -1.12 -12.74
N ALA A 107 -11.28 -1.00 -14.06
CA ALA A 107 -11.34 -2.14 -14.96
C ALA A 107 -10.19 -3.13 -14.71
N LEU A 108 -8.95 -2.64 -14.54
CA LEU A 108 -7.83 -3.50 -14.16
C LEU A 108 -8.05 -4.18 -12.81
N GLY A 109 -8.64 -3.47 -11.84
CA GLY A 109 -9.01 -4.04 -10.54
C GLY A 109 -10.03 -5.18 -10.67
N ALA A 110 -11.04 -5.01 -11.52
CA ALA A 110 -12.07 -6.00 -11.77
C ALA A 110 -11.54 -7.25 -12.50
N GLU A 111 -10.50 -7.09 -13.33
CA GLU A 111 -9.92 -8.18 -14.09
C GLU A 111 -8.75 -8.89 -13.40
N ALA A 112 -8.16 -8.28 -12.38
CA ALA A 112 -6.99 -8.81 -11.69
C ALA A 112 -7.28 -10.15 -11.02
N ASP A 113 -6.37 -11.11 -11.17
CA ASP A 113 -6.41 -12.42 -10.49
C ASP A 113 -5.54 -12.44 -9.22
N VAL A 114 -4.50 -11.61 -9.16
CA VAL A 114 -3.66 -11.40 -7.97
C VAL A 114 -3.46 -9.91 -7.75
N ILE A 115 -3.78 -9.44 -6.58
CA ILE A 115 -3.63 -8.03 -6.17
C ILE A 115 -2.57 -7.93 -5.08
N VAL A 116 -1.54 -7.12 -5.33
CA VAL A 116 -0.51 -6.79 -4.35
C VAL A 116 -0.84 -5.43 -3.74
N ALA A 117 -1.43 -5.45 -2.56
CA ALA A 117 -1.79 -4.26 -1.80
C ALA A 117 -0.63 -3.82 -0.92
N ILE A 118 0.00 -2.69 -1.22
CA ILE A 118 1.20 -2.19 -0.55
C ILE A 118 0.87 -0.96 0.29
N GLY A 119 1.01 -1.08 1.62
CA GLY A 119 0.80 0.05 2.53
C GLY A 119 -0.61 0.64 2.50
N THR A 120 -1.61 -0.19 2.26
CA THR A 120 -3.03 0.20 2.25
C THR A 120 -3.86 -0.71 3.14
N ARG A 121 -4.93 -0.16 3.70
CA ARG A 121 -5.91 -0.91 4.50
C ARG A 121 -7.06 -1.48 3.67
N LEU A 122 -7.10 -1.21 2.37
CA LEU A 122 -8.19 -1.62 1.48
C LEU A 122 -9.56 -1.25 2.05
N MET A 123 -9.73 0.05 2.39
CA MET A 123 -10.99 0.58 2.91
C MET A 123 -12.05 0.68 1.81
N ASP A 124 -13.30 0.90 2.20
CA ASP A 124 -14.46 0.97 1.31
C ASP A 124 -14.27 1.89 0.11
N PHE A 125 -13.68 3.06 0.32
CA PHE A 125 -13.38 4.00 -0.78
C PHE A 125 -12.43 3.41 -1.84
N THR A 126 -11.46 2.60 -1.42
CA THR A 126 -10.52 1.95 -2.35
C THR A 126 -11.13 0.74 -3.05
N THR A 127 -12.03 0.03 -2.37
CA THR A 127 -12.55 -1.25 -2.83
C THR A 127 -13.95 -1.15 -3.44
N GLY A 128 -14.59 0.04 -3.40
CA GLY A 128 -16.00 0.20 -3.72
C GLY A 128 -16.88 -0.74 -2.88
N SER A 129 -16.62 -0.80 -1.56
CA SER A 129 -17.26 -1.74 -0.64
C SER A 129 -17.14 -3.20 -1.12
N TRP A 130 -15.97 -3.56 -1.65
CA TRP A 130 -15.62 -4.89 -2.18
C TRP A 130 -16.39 -5.32 -3.45
N THR A 131 -17.03 -4.38 -4.13
CA THR A 131 -17.72 -4.65 -5.40
C THR A 131 -16.80 -4.48 -6.62
N LEU A 132 -15.62 -3.85 -6.43
CA LEU A 132 -14.74 -3.49 -7.52
C LEU A 132 -13.90 -4.67 -8.03
N PHE A 133 -13.48 -5.56 -7.14
CA PHE A 133 -12.55 -6.63 -7.47
C PHE A 133 -13.26 -7.91 -7.91
N ASN A 134 -12.56 -8.69 -8.75
CA ASN A 134 -12.99 -10.04 -9.05
C ASN A 134 -13.15 -10.86 -7.76
N HIS A 135 -14.26 -11.59 -7.66
CA HIS A 135 -14.58 -12.40 -6.48
C HIS A 135 -13.53 -13.47 -6.17
N ASP A 136 -12.85 -13.98 -7.20
CA ASP A 136 -11.81 -15.02 -7.10
C ASP A 136 -10.40 -14.42 -6.98
N ALA A 137 -10.25 -13.10 -6.99
CA ALA A 137 -8.96 -12.46 -6.86
C ALA A 137 -8.29 -12.82 -5.53
N LYS A 138 -6.99 -13.12 -5.59
CA LYS A 138 -6.17 -13.39 -4.42
C LYS A 138 -5.40 -12.14 -4.05
N PHE A 139 -5.29 -11.90 -2.75
CA PHE A 139 -4.63 -10.71 -2.22
C PHE A 139 -3.31 -11.07 -1.54
N ILE A 140 -2.26 -10.33 -1.86
CA ILE A 140 -1.02 -10.22 -1.10
C ILE A 140 -1.06 -8.86 -0.42
N SER A 141 -1.04 -8.82 0.90
CA SER A 141 -1.09 -7.55 1.64
C SER A 141 0.23 -7.29 2.36
N ILE A 142 0.96 -6.28 1.89
CA ILE A 142 2.19 -5.79 2.50
C ILE A 142 1.84 -4.60 3.37
N ASN A 143 1.95 -4.75 4.70
CA ASN A 143 1.62 -3.69 5.63
C ASN A 143 2.43 -3.81 6.93
N ALA A 144 2.88 -2.68 7.48
CA ALA A 144 3.56 -2.64 8.76
C ALA A 144 2.61 -3.01 9.93
N ALA A 145 1.32 -2.71 9.78
CA ALA A 145 0.30 -3.08 10.74
C ALA A 145 -0.20 -4.50 10.47
N ARG A 146 0.10 -5.44 11.37
CA ARG A 146 -0.33 -6.84 11.28
C ARG A 146 -1.84 -6.97 11.10
N TRP A 147 -2.62 -6.17 11.82
CA TRP A 147 -4.08 -6.17 11.73
C TRP A 147 -4.57 -5.90 10.30
N ASP A 148 -4.01 -4.88 9.66
CA ASP A 148 -4.40 -4.52 8.30
C ASP A 148 -3.88 -5.52 7.26
N ALA A 149 -2.69 -6.11 7.48
CA ALA A 149 -2.14 -7.12 6.58
C ALA A 149 -2.96 -8.41 6.55
N THR A 150 -3.60 -8.79 7.66
CA THR A 150 -4.31 -10.07 7.78
C THR A 150 -5.78 -10.03 7.37
N LYS A 151 -6.31 -8.86 6.99
CA LYS A 151 -7.69 -8.71 6.54
C LYS A 151 -7.95 -9.43 5.21
N HIS A 152 -9.23 -9.67 4.96
CA HIS A 152 -9.74 -10.09 3.65
C HIS A 152 -9.14 -11.39 3.10
N ARG A 153 -8.75 -12.32 3.98
CA ARG A 153 -8.08 -13.59 3.61
C ARG A 153 -6.80 -13.38 2.80
N ALA A 154 -6.19 -12.21 2.89
CA ALA A 154 -4.96 -11.91 2.18
C ALA A 154 -3.79 -12.74 2.70
N LEU A 155 -2.87 -13.06 1.81
CA LEU A 155 -1.54 -13.52 2.19
C LEU A 155 -0.80 -12.34 2.82
N ALA A 156 -0.70 -12.34 4.14
CA ALA A 156 -0.11 -11.24 4.89
C ALA A 156 1.42 -11.29 4.85
N VAL A 157 2.03 -10.21 4.36
CA VAL A 157 3.46 -9.91 4.44
C VAL A 157 3.61 -8.73 5.40
N VAL A 158 3.77 -9.03 6.68
CA VAL A 158 3.87 -8.00 7.73
C VAL A 158 5.28 -7.45 7.77
N GLY A 159 5.42 -6.18 7.40
CA GLY A 159 6.70 -5.48 7.33
C GLY A 159 6.57 -4.07 6.76
N ASP A 160 7.67 -3.35 6.81
CA ASP A 160 7.79 -2.06 6.12
C ASP A 160 7.66 -2.26 4.61
N ALA A 161 7.00 -1.34 3.91
CA ALA A 161 6.73 -1.51 2.49
C ALA A 161 8.02 -1.56 1.66
N LYS A 162 9.01 -0.71 1.97
CA LYS A 162 10.29 -0.69 1.26
C LYS A 162 11.06 -1.97 1.47
N GLU A 163 11.29 -2.36 2.73
CA GLU A 163 11.99 -3.59 3.07
C GLU A 163 11.33 -4.83 2.45
N SER A 164 9.98 -4.84 2.41
CA SER A 164 9.22 -5.96 1.86
C SER A 164 9.33 -6.06 0.34
N VAL A 165 9.29 -4.94 -0.38
CA VAL A 165 9.41 -4.96 -1.85
C VAL A 165 10.85 -5.22 -2.28
N GLU A 166 11.86 -4.73 -1.54
CA GLU A 166 13.26 -5.07 -1.77
C GLU A 166 13.52 -6.59 -1.61
N GLU A 167 12.92 -7.23 -0.60
CA GLU A 167 13.00 -8.69 -0.41
C GLU A 167 12.23 -9.47 -1.50
N LEU A 168 11.14 -8.91 -2.05
CA LEU A 168 10.43 -9.52 -3.19
C LEU A 168 11.21 -9.41 -4.50
N ALA A 169 12.03 -8.38 -4.65
CA ALA A 169 12.83 -8.13 -5.85
C ALA A 169 14.17 -8.90 -5.87
N ALA A 170 14.62 -9.41 -4.72
CA ALA A 170 15.89 -10.12 -4.56
C ALA A 170 15.80 -11.57 -5.03
#